data_b065ccd37bb549f14a003c28ba12bbca
#
_entry.id   b065ccd37bb549f14a003c28ba12bbca
#
_cell.length_a   1.000
_cell.length_b   1.000
_cell.length_c   1.000
_cell.angle_alpha   90.00
_cell.angle_beta   90.00
_cell.angle_gamma   90.00
#
_symmetry.space_group_name_H-M   'P 1'
#
loop_
_entity.id
_entity.type
_entity.pdbx_description
1 polymer ?
#
loop_
_entity_poly.entity_id
_entity_poly.type
_entity_poly.pdbx_seq_one_letter_code
_entity_poly.pdbx_strand_id
1 'polypeptide(L)'
;NGILLRQYARGEDKTPVRHKDIERDIKSIGNATTTPRDLVNNNDVKIIFTVLAESVSRRMRNLGLKGTTLSIYVRDKKLGSFVRQCKLESATNVSGEIIKSAMALFVINYDWKMPIRSLGLSVTDFDFDYCSQFDFSKTVEKREKLEKIDTAVDALKDRYGNYCIGRGTVLFDTKLSHFSPYDDHNIHPVSPL
;
A
#
# COMPACT_ATOMS: atom_id res chain seq x y z
N ASN A 1 -5.04 -28.06 -3.29
CA ASN A 1 -4.81 -27.63 -1.89
C ASN A 1 -5.25 -28.68 -0.85
N GLY A 2 -6.34 -29.48 -1.05
CA GLY A 2 -6.83 -30.45 -0.03
C GLY A 2 -5.83 -31.53 0.34
N ILE A 3 -5.05 -32.08 -0.62
CA ILE A 3 -4.02 -33.09 -0.38
C ILE A 3 -2.91 -32.51 0.51
N LEU A 4 -2.47 -31.30 0.23
CA LEU A 4 -1.42 -30.58 1.00
C LEU A 4 -1.87 -30.32 2.44
N LEU A 5 -3.10 -29.83 2.62
CA LEU A 5 -3.68 -29.61 3.94
C LEU A 5 -3.78 -30.90 4.76
N ARG A 6 -4.14 -32.02 4.11
CA ARG A 6 -4.17 -33.32 4.76
C ARG A 6 -2.78 -33.80 5.21
N GLN A 7 -1.74 -33.57 4.39
CA GLN A 7 -0.35 -33.88 4.76
C GLN A 7 0.09 -33.04 5.96
N TYR A 8 -0.20 -31.74 5.96
CA TYR A 8 0.13 -30.86 7.09
C TYR A 8 -0.60 -31.27 8.38
N ALA A 9 -1.89 -31.62 8.29
CA ALA A 9 -2.67 -32.09 9.43
C ALA A 9 -2.16 -33.42 10.01
N ARG A 10 -1.45 -34.22 9.22
CA ARG A 10 -0.80 -35.46 9.65
C ARG A 10 0.62 -35.30 10.15
N GLY A 11 1.18 -34.09 10.11
CA GLY A 11 2.59 -33.87 10.46
C GLY A 11 3.57 -34.40 9.41
N GLU A 12 3.12 -34.66 8.18
CA GLU A 12 3.92 -35.21 7.09
C GLU A 12 4.64 -34.09 6.30
N ASP A 13 4.66 -32.85 6.82
CA ASP A 13 5.41 -31.75 6.21
C ASP A 13 6.90 -31.98 6.34
N LYS A 14 7.56 -32.13 5.20
CA LYS A 14 9.02 -32.30 5.09
C LYS A 14 9.71 -31.03 4.62
N THR A 15 9.00 -29.91 4.58
CA THR A 15 9.58 -28.63 4.16
C THR A 15 10.69 -28.23 5.13
N PRO A 16 11.92 -27.97 4.63
CA PRO A 16 13.02 -27.60 5.51
C PRO A 16 12.72 -26.27 6.21
N VAL A 17 13.07 -26.20 7.50
CA VAL A 17 13.01 -24.93 8.24
C VAL A 17 14.00 -23.96 7.61
N ARG A 18 13.51 -22.79 7.22
CA ARG A 18 14.36 -21.77 6.59
C ARG A 18 15.36 -21.19 7.60
N HIS A 19 16.58 -21.02 7.16
CA HIS A 19 17.57 -20.26 7.92
C HIS A 19 17.18 -18.78 7.95
N LYS A 20 17.41 -18.11 9.08
CA LYS A 20 17.13 -16.70 9.32
C LYS A 20 17.86 -15.76 8.35
N ASP A 21 19.03 -16.20 7.89
CA ASP A 21 19.96 -15.40 7.08
C ASP A 21 19.63 -15.40 5.57
N ILE A 22 18.57 -16.09 5.14
CA ILE A 22 18.13 -16.04 3.75
C ILE A 22 17.25 -14.80 3.59
N GLU A 23 17.84 -13.72 3.10
CA GLU A 23 17.10 -12.53 2.68
C GLU A 23 16.09 -12.91 1.58
N ARG A 24 14.85 -12.49 1.76
CA ARG A 24 13.80 -12.68 0.75
C ARG A 24 13.76 -11.47 -0.16
N ASP A 25 13.73 -11.72 -1.46
CA ASP A 25 13.37 -10.68 -2.41
C ASP A 25 11.95 -10.20 -2.11
N ILE A 26 11.82 -8.93 -1.79
CA ILE A 26 10.53 -8.30 -1.54
C ILE A 26 9.86 -8.09 -2.88
N LYS A 27 8.79 -8.85 -3.16
CA LYS A 27 8.06 -8.80 -4.43
C LYS A 27 6.92 -7.77 -4.44
N SER A 28 6.33 -7.50 -3.27
CA SER A 28 5.23 -6.55 -3.13
C SER A 28 5.19 -5.94 -1.75
N ILE A 29 4.74 -4.70 -1.66
CA ILE A 29 4.39 -4.02 -0.41
C ILE A 29 2.97 -3.50 -0.56
N GLY A 30 2.06 -3.94 0.29
CA GLY A 30 0.66 -3.55 0.24
C GLY A 30 -0.03 -3.62 1.58
N ASN A 31 -1.16 -2.94 1.64
CA ASN A 31 -2.09 -2.96 2.76
C ASN A 31 -3.52 -3.00 2.26
N ALA A 32 -4.41 -3.61 3.05
CA ALA A 32 -5.84 -3.60 2.81
C ALA A 32 -6.57 -3.41 4.13
N THR A 33 -7.75 -2.79 4.06
CA THR A 33 -8.59 -2.60 5.23
C THR A 33 -10.05 -2.85 4.92
N THR A 34 -10.78 -3.37 5.91
CA THR A 34 -12.24 -3.35 5.91
C THR A 34 -12.68 -2.11 6.68
N THR A 35 -13.43 -1.25 6.02
CA THR A 35 -13.78 0.06 6.56
C THR A 35 -14.83 -0.03 7.68
N PRO A 36 -14.83 0.87 8.67
CA PRO A 36 -15.79 0.86 9.78
C PRO A 36 -17.23 1.09 9.32
N ARG A 37 -17.42 1.79 8.21
CA ARG A 37 -18.70 1.97 7.51
C ARG A 37 -18.53 1.75 6.02
N ASP A 38 -19.64 1.50 5.32
CA ASP A 38 -19.63 1.40 3.86
C ASP A 38 -19.23 2.76 3.25
N LEU A 39 -18.38 2.73 2.22
CA LEU A 39 -17.97 3.91 1.46
C LEU A 39 -18.99 4.15 0.35
N VAL A 40 -19.42 5.41 0.18
CA VAL A 40 -20.50 5.77 -0.73
C VAL A 40 -20.14 6.84 -1.76
N ASN A 41 -18.92 7.37 -1.69
CA ASN A 41 -18.44 8.41 -2.61
C ASN A 41 -16.91 8.37 -2.79
N ASN A 42 -16.42 9.09 -3.79
CA ASN A 42 -15.00 9.18 -4.10
C ASN A 42 -14.15 9.83 -2.98
N ASN A 43 -14.74 10.69 -2.16
CA ASN A 43 -14.01 11.32 -1.07
C ASN A 43 -13.72 10.31 0.04
N ASP A 44 -14.67 9.43 0.37
CA ASP A 44 -14.46 8.34 1.32
C ASP A 44 -13.30 7.43 0.85
N VAL A 45 -13.33 7.04 -0.43
CA VAL A 45 -12.26 6.22 -1.03
C VAL A 45 -10.91 6.92 -0.99
N LYS A 46 -10.89 8.24 -1.26
CA LYS A 46 -9.67 9.03 -1.23
C LYS A 46 -9.07 9.10 0.18
N ILE A 47 -9.89 9.19 1.23
CA ILE A 47 -9.42 9.14 2.62
C ILE A 47 -8.72 7.81 2.89
N ILE A 48 -9.36 6.69 2.57
CA ILE A 48 -8.78 5.35 2.79
C ILE A 48 -7.50 5.16 1.97
N PHE A 49 -7.50 5.49 0.67
CA PHE A 49 -6.29 5.37 -0.14
C PHE A 49 -5.17 6.29 0.35
N THR A 50 -5.49 7.45 0.94
CA THR A 50 -4.47 8.32 1.54
C THR A 50 -3.76 7.60 2.70
N VAL A 51 -4.51 7.02 3.64
CA VAL A 51 -3.94 6.29 4.78
C VAL A 51 -3.13 5.06 4.33
N LEU A 52 -3.70 4.26 3.41
CA LEU A 52 -3.02 3.07 2.89
C LEU A 52 -1.74 3.42 2.12
N ALA A 53 -1.79 4.43 1.25
CA ALA A 53 -0.64 4.85 0.45
C ALA A 53 0.48 5.43 1.31
N GLU A 54 0.17 6.24 2.34
CA GLU A 54 1.18 6.74 3.28
C GLU A 54 1.89 5.59 3.99
N SER A 55 1.15 4.57 4.46
CA SER A 55 1.72 3.39 5.09
C SER A 55 2.61 2.57 4.14
N VAL A 56 2.13 2.29 2.93
CA VAL A 56 2.90 1.54 1.91
C VAL A 56 4.15 2.31 1.51
N SER A 57 4.02 3.61 1.23
CA SER A 57 5.14 4.48 0.84
C SER A 57 6.21 4.59 1.92
N ARG A 58 5.81 4.72 3.19
CA ARG A 58 6.74 4.75 4.33
C ARG A 58 7.53 3.44 4.44
N ARG A 59 6.85 2.29 4.29
CA ARG A 59 7.53 0.99 4.28
C ARG A 59 8.51 0.86 3.11
N MET A 60 8.13 1.36 1.93
CA MET A 60 9.02 1.38 0.76
C MET A 60 10.26 2.25 1.03
N ARG A 61 10.08 3.47 1.59
CA ARG A 61 11.21 4.35 1.95
C ARG A 61 12.13 3.73 2.98
N ASN A 62 11.58 3.09 4.02
CA ASN A 62 12.37 2.42 5.06
C ASN A 62 13.21 1.25 4.52
N LEU A 63 12.77 0.65 3.42
CA LEU A 63 13.47 -0.43 2.73
C LEU A 63 14.33 0.06 1.55
N GLY A 64 14.35 1.37 1.28
CA GLY A 64 15.06 1.94 0.14
C GLY A 64 14.49 1.55 -1.22
N LEU A 65 13.20 1.20 -1.31
CA LEU A 65 12.56 0.69 -2.52
C LEU A 65 11.75 1.77 -3.22
N LYS A 66 11.71 1.69 -4.55
CA LYS A 66 10.79 2.45 -5.44
C LYS A 66 10.08 1.46 -6.35
N GLY A 67 8.76 1.55 -6.48
CA GLY A 67 8.00 0.61 -7.28
C GLY A 67 7.40 1.24 -8.53
N THR A 68 7.17 0.42 -9.55
CA THR A 68 6.68 0.85 -10.87
C THR A 68 5.28 0.38 -11.18
N THR A 69 4.72 -0.57 -10.42
CA THR A 69 3.38 -1.09 -10.65
C THR A 69 2.51 -0.90 -9.41
N LEU A 70 1.39 -0.23 -9.60
CA LEU A 70 0.37 -0.02 -8.58
C LEU A 70 -0.82 -0.94 -8.83
N SER A 71 -1.28 -1.62 -7.78
CA SER A 71 -2.53 -2.40 -7.80
C SER A 71 -3.49 -1.89 -6.74
N ILE A 72 -4.77 -1.82 -7.09
CA ILE A 72 -5.86 -1.56 -6.14
C ILE A 72 -6.74 -2.80 -6.02
N TYR A 73 -7.21 -3.06 -4.81
CA TYR A 73 -8.22 -4.06 -4.49
C TYR A 73 -9.48 -3.36 -3.99
N VAL A 74 -10.61 -3.73 -4.54
CA VAL A 74 -11.92 -3.18 -4.15
C VAL A 74 -12.86 -4.34 -3.88
N ARG A 75 -13.57 -4.30 -2.75
CA ARG A 75 -14.64 -5.26 -2.42
C ARG A 75 -15.89 -4.51 -2.00
N ASP A 76 -16.99 -4.82 -2.64
CA ASP A 76 -18.30 -4.24 -2.34
C ASP A 76 -18.98 -4.88 -1.11
N LYS A 77 -20.14 -4.34 -0.74
CA LYS A 77 -20.96 -4.83 0.36
C LYS A 77 -21.50 -6.25 0.15
N LYS A 78 -21.66 -6.69 -1.10
CA LYS A 78 -22.13 -8.05 -1.46
C LYS A 78 -20.99 -9.05 -1.60
N LEU A 79 -19.76 -8.68 -1.19
CA LEU A 79 -18.54 -9.49 -1.29
C LEU A 79 -18.02 -9.66 -2.73
N GLY A 80 -18.60 -9.00 -3.71
CA GLY A 80 -18.03 -8.89 -5.05
C GLY A 80 -16.72 -8.11 -4.98
N SER A 81 -15.67 -8.63 -5.60
CA SER A 81 -14.35 -8.01 -5.54
C SER A 81 -13.64 -8.03 -6.87
N PHE A 82 -12.76 -7.06 -7.07
CA PHE A 82 -11.86 -7.02 -8.20
C PHE A 82 -10.51 -6.42 -7.83
N VAL A 83 -9.52 -6.72 -8.65
CA VAL A 83 -8.19 -6.11 -8.61
C VAL A 83 -7.94 -5.44 -9.96
N ARG A 84 -7.33 -4.27 -9.93
CA ARG A 84 -6.84 -3.56 -11.12
C ARG A 84 -5.45 -3.05 -10.85
N GLN A 85 -4.63 -3.03 -11.88
CA GLN A 85 -3.26 -2.53 -11.80
C GLN A 85 -2.94 -1.59 -12.95
N CYS A 86 -1.98 -0.71 -12.71
CA CYS A 86 -1.41 0.15 -13.74
C CYS A 86 0.09 0.33 -13.52
N LYS A 87 0.81 0.59 -14.60
CA LYS A 87 2.19 1.06 -14.51
C LYS A 87 2.19 2.53 -14.11
N LEU A 88 3.09 2.89 -13.20
CA LEU A 88 3.39 4.27 -12.86
C LEU A 88 4.31 4.86 -13.93
N GLU A 89 4.29 6.17 -14.10
CA GLU A 89 5.14 6.87 -15.08
C GLU A 89 6.64 6.63 -14.85
N SER A 90 7.01 6.43 -13.60
CA SER A 90 8.37 6.08 -13.18
C SER A 90 8.34 5.41 -11.80
N ALA A 91 9.45 4.75 -11.42
CA ALA A 91 9.61 4.20 -10.10
C ALA A 91 9.47 5.29 -9.02
N THR A 92 8.59 5.10 -8.05
CA THR A 92 8.32 6.09 -7.01
C THR A 92 8.01 5.45 -5.66
N ASN A 93 8.30 6.16 -4.59
CA ASN A 93 7.87 5.91 -3.21
C ASN A 93 7.17 7.15 -2.62
N VAL A 94 6.83 8.13 -3.46
CA VAL A 94 6.13 9.36 -3.06
C VAL A 94 4.65 9.07 -2.86
N SER A 95 4.17 9.24 -1.63
CA SER A 95 2.79 8.93 -1.27
C SER A 95 1.75 9.69 -2.10
N GLY A 96 2.02 10.97 -2.44
CA GLY A 96 1.12 11.78 -3.25
C GLY A 96 0.93 11.27 -4.69
N GLU A 97 1.98 10.74 -5.32
CA GLU A 97 1.90 10.14 -6.66
C GLU A 97 1.09 8.84 -6.64
N ILE A 98 1.33 8.01 -5.62
CA ILE A 98 0.60 6.74 -5.42
C ILE A 98 -0.89 7.02 -5.19
N ILE A 99 -1.25 7.99 -4.33
CA ILE A 99 -2.65 8.38 -4.10
C ILE A 99 -3.32 8.84 -5.39
N LYS A 100 -2.65 9.70 -6.16
CA LYS A 100 -3.18 10.21 -7.44
C LYS A 100 -3.46 9.09 -8.43
N SER A 101 -2.52 8.16 -8.59
CA SER A 101 -2.63 7.04 -9.50
C SER A 101 -3.69 6.02 -9.03
N ALA A 102 -3.78 5.75 -7.73
CA ALA A 102 -4.81 4.87 -7.16
C ALA A 102 -6.21 5.43 -7.39
N MET A 103 -6.41 6.74 -7.17
CA MET A 103 -7.69 7.40 -7.42
C MET A 103 -8.06 7.42 -8.90
N ALA A 104 -7.11 7.69 -9.81
CA ALA A 104 -7.35 7.64 -11.24
C ALA A 104 -7.78 6.24 -11.68
N LEU A 105 -7.05 5.20 -11.23
CA LEU A 105 -7.37 3.81 -11.54
C LEU A 105 -8.74 3.40 -10.97
N PHE A 106 -9.08 3.85 -9.78
CA PHE A 106 -10.37 3.60 -9.15
C PHE A 106 -11.53 4.22 -9.92
N VAL A 107 -11.45 5.51 -10.25
CA VAL A 107 -12.52 6.25 -10.94
C VAL A 107 -12.84 5.66 -12.32
N ILE A 108 -11.83 5.16 -13.04
CA ILE A 108 -12.02 4.53 -14.35
C ILE A 108 -12.72 3.16 -14.24
N ASN A 109 -12.53 2.44 -13.11
CA ASN A 109 -12.95 1.04 -13.00
C ASN A 109 -14.15 0.80 -12.08
N TYR A 110 -14.66 1.82 -11.38
CA TYR A 110 -15.77 1.67 -10.43
C TYR A 110 -16.94 2.63 -10.72
N ASP A 111 -18.11 2.08 -10.90
CA ASP A 111 -19.32 2.80 -11.35
C ASP A 111 -20.35 3.08 -10.23
N TRP A 112 -19.99 2.84 -8.97
CA TRP A 112 -20.83 3.07 -7.78
C TRP A 112 -22.19 2.34 -7.77
N LYS A 113 -22.32 1.20 -8.47
CA LYS A 113 -23.53 0.36 -8.37
C LYS A 113 -23.79 -0.14 -6.95
N MET A 114 -22.73 -0.32 -6.18
CA MET A 114 -22.77 -0.83 -4.81
C MET A 114 -21.83 -0.04 -3.90
N PRO A 115 -22.16 0.16 -2.60
CA PRO A 115 -21.22 0.68 -1.63
C PRO A 115 -20.02 -0.25 -1.45
N ILE A 116 -18.86 0.33 -1.13
CA ILE A 116 -17.62 -0.40 -0.93
C ILE A 116 -17.43 -0.72 0.55
N ARG A 117 -17.00 -1.96 0.84
CA ARG A 117 -16.74 -2.44 2.20
C ARG A 117 -15.26 -2.58 2.53
N SER A 118 -14.42 -2.90 1.55
CA SER A 118 -12.98 -3.05 1.76
C SER A 118 -12.20 -2.47 0.60
N LEU A 119 -11.07 -1.85 0.92
CA LEU A 119 -10.10 -1.33 -0.04
C LEU A 119 -8.72 -1.85 0.28
N GLY A 120 -7.93 -2.05 -0.75
CA GLY A 120 -6.51 -2.38 -0.64
C GLY A 120 -5.68 -1.65 -1.70
N LEU A 121 -4.42 -1.49 -1.39
CA LEU A 121 -3.43 -0.89 -2.26
C LEU A 121 -2.12 -1.65 -2.12
N SER A 122 -1.47 -1.98 -3.22
CA SER A 122 -0.15 -2.60 -3.22
C SER A 122 0.71 -2.05 -4.35
N VAL A 123 2.02 -2.04 -4.11
CA VAL A 123 3.04 -1.66 -5.08
C VAL A 123 3.96 -2.84 -5.29
N THR A 124 4.32 -3.08 -6.55
CA THR A 124 5.19 -4.19 -7.00
C THR A 124 6.21 -3.70 -8.02
N ASP A 125 7.01 -4.61 -8.53
CA ASP A 125 8.05 -4.35 -9.53
C ASP A 125 8.99 -3.26 -9.02
N PHE A 126 9.71 -3.59 -7.95
CA PHE A 126 10.65 -2.68 -7.32
C PHE A 126 11.90 -2.52 -8.16
N ASP A 127 12.32 -1.28 -8.30
CA ASP A 127 13.59 -0.91 -8.90
C ASP A 127 14.63 -0.78 -7.78
N PHE A 128 15.69 -1.60 -7.89
CA PHE A 128 16.84 -1.58 -6.99
C PHE A 128 18.00 -0.75 -7.56
N ASP A 129 17.93 -0.39 -8.84
CA ASP A 129 18.92 0.44 -9.49
C ASP A 129 18.64 1.92 -9.25
N TYR A 130 19.42 2.51 -8.36
CA TYR A 130 19.42 3.94 -8.04
C TYR A 130 19.92 4.85 -9.18
N CYS A 131 20.10 4.35 -10.37
CA CYS A 131 20.35 5.19 -11.53
C CYS A 131 19.10 5.96 -11.91
N SER A 132 18.82 7.06 -11.20
CA SER A 132 17.89 8.05 -11.73
C SER A 132 18.47 8.57 -13.04
N GLN A 133 17.89 8.16 -14.16
CA GLN A 133 18.18 8.79 -15.42
C GLN A 133 17.87 10.28 -15.25
N PHE A 134 18.90 11.11 -15.33
CA PHE A 134 18.74 12.56 -15.23
C PHE A 134 17.90 13.01 -16.43
N ASP A 135 16.61 13.06 -16.22
CA ASP A 135 15.73 13.82 -17.10
C ASP A 135 15.81 15.28 -16.70
N PHE A 136 16.22 16.13 -17.64
CA PHE A 136 16.30 17.59 -17.45
C PHE A 136 14.93 18.25 -17.19
N SER A 137 13.89 17.46 -16.93
CA SER A 137 12.56 17.97 -16.65
C SER A 137 12.45 18.46 -15.20
N LYS A 138 11.77 19.60 -15.01
CA LYS A 138 11.36 20.12 -13.69
C LYS A 138 10.59 19.10 -12.82
N THR A 139 10.21 17.97 -13.40
CA THR A 139 9.49 16.86 -12.77
C THR A 139 10.37 16.10 -11.78
N VAL A 140 11.67 15.93 -12.07
CA VAL A 140 12.61 15.22 -11.18
C VAL A 140 12.86 16.04 -9.91
N GLU A 141 13.18 17.35 -10.04
CA GLU A 141 13.38 18.23 -8.88
C GLU A 141 12.16 18.29 -7.97
N LYS A 142 10.96 18.35 -8.58
CA LYS A 142 9.70 18.33 -7.83
C LYS A 142 9.51 17.03 -7.06
N ARG A 143 9.82 15.90 -7.69
CA ARG A 143 9.70 14.57 -7.06
C ARG A 143 10.67 14.41 -5.89
N GLU A 144 11.95 14.78 -6.06
CA GLU A 144 12.93 14.77 -4.99
C GLU A 144 12.49 15.62 -3.79
N LYS A 145 11.93 16.80 -4.07
CA LYS A 145 11.37 17.66 -3.01
C LYS A 145 10.21 16.98 -2.27
N LEU A 146 9.32 16.32 -2.99
CA LEU A 146 8.19 15.59 -2.38
C LEU A 146 8.67 14.38 -1.56
N GLU A 147 9.68 13.66 -2.03
CA GLU A 147 10.30 12.55 -1.30
C GLU A 147 10.95 13.03 0.00
N LYS A 148 11.68 14.16 -0.03
CA LYS A 148 12.25 14.78 1.17
C LYS A 148 11.17 15.22 2.17
N ILE A 149 10.05 15.75 1.68
CA ILE A 149 8.90 16.11 2.54
C ILE A 149 8.31 14.87 3.18
N ASP A 150 8.03 13.83 2.40
CA ASP A 150 7.47 12.57 2.93
C ASP A 150 8.43 11.93 3.96
N THR A 151 9.75 11.96 3.73
CA THR A 151 10.76 11.48 4.68
C THR A 151 10.78 12.30 5.98
N ALA A 152 10.65 13.63 5.89
CA ALA A 152 10.57 14.48 7.07
C ALA A 152 9.28 14.21 7.88
N VAL A 153 8.16 13.98 7.20
CA VAL A 153 6.89 13.59 7.82
C VAL A 153 7.02 12.25 8.53
N ASP A 154 7.69 11.26 7.91
CA ASP A 154 7.95 9.95 8.53
C ASP A 154 8.75 10.11 9.82
N ALA A 155 9.82 10.91 9.81
CA ALA A 155 10.63 11.18 11.00
C ALA A 155 9.83 11.86 12.15
N LEU A 156 8.90 12.75 11.81
CA LEU A 156 7.99 13.35 12.77
C LEU A 156 7.02 12.31 13.36
N LYS A 157 6.47 11.45 12.53
CA LYS A 157 5.58 10.36 12.96
C LYS A 157 6.31 9.33 13.82
N ASP A 158 7.59 9.03 13.55
CA ASP A 158 8.41 8.15 14.39
C ASP A 158 8.63 8.73 15.79
N ARG A 159 8.80 10.05 15.89
CA ARG A 159 9.10 10.73 17.15
C ARG A 159 7.85 11.05 17.99
N TYR A 160 6.75 11.44 17.34
CA TYR A 160 5.57 12.00 18.00
C TYR A 160 4.30 11.18 17.81
N GLY A 161 4.39 10.04 17.09
CA GLY A 161 3.26 9.16 16.82
C GLY A 161 2.58 9.46 15.47
N ASN A 162 1.86 8.46 14.95
CA ASN A 162 1.31 8.49 13.58
C ASN A 162 0.27 9.59 13.31
N TYR A 163 -0.33 10.15 14.34
CA TYR A 163 -1.39 11.17 14.22
C TYR A 163 -0.90 12.60 14.45
N CYS A 164 0.41 12.82 14.71
CA CYS A 164 0.95 14.15 14.99
C CYS A 164 0.89 15.09 13.79
N ILE A 165 0.95 14.52 12.57
CA ILE A 165 0.86 15.26 11.31
C ILE A 165 0.15 14.39 10.26
N GLY A 166 -0.74 15.00 9.48
CA GLY A 166 -1.48 14.30 8.43
C GLY A 166 -1.91 15.25 7.32
N ARG A 167 -2.34 14.68 6.20
CA ARG A 167 -2.92 15.44 5.09
C ARG A 167 -4.30 15.94 5.48
N GLY A 168 -4.65 17.17 5.11
CA GLY A 168 -5.98 17.75 5.39
C GLY A 168 -7.15 16.87 4.93
N THR A 169 -6.96 16.06 3.87
CA THR A 169 -7.97 15.12 3.37
C THR A 169 -8.46 14.13 4.44
N VAL A 170 -7.59 13.68 5.35
CA VAL A 170 -7.96 12.68 6.38
C VAL A 170 -8.79 13.28 7.51
N LEU A 171 -8.84 14.61 7.63
CA LEU A 171 -9.62 15.31 8.65
C LEU A 171 -11.12 15.39 8.32
N PHE A 172 -11.51 15.17 7.06
CA PHE A 172 -12.93 15.20 6.65
C PHE A 172 -13.77 14.12 7.30
N ASP A 173 -13.18 12.95 7.58
CA ASP A 173 -13.84 11.87 8.33
C ASP A 173 -12.81 11.11 9.16
N THR A 174 -12.71 11.48 10.43
CA THR A 174 -11.77 10.86 11.37
C THR A 174 -12.11 9.42 11.70
N LYS A 175 -13.38 9.00 11.57
CA LYS A 175 -13.78 7.60 11.78
C LYS A 175 -13.23 6.71 10.67
N LEU A 176 -13.12 7.22 9.44
CA LEU A 176 -12.53 6.49 8.32
C LEU A 176 -11.01 6.52 8.32
N SER A 177 -10.39 7.57 8.86
CA SER A 177 -8.93 7.79 8.77
C SER A 177 -8.15 7.36 10.02
N HIS A 178 -8.83 7.16 11.15
CA HIS A 178 -8.17 6.89 12.44
C HIS A 178 -7.83 5.41 12.63
N PHE A 179 -7.01 4.87 11.73
CA PHE A 179 -6.37 3.56 11.83
C PHE A 179 -4.93 3.65 11.29
N SER A 180 -4.04 2.81 11.81
CA SER A 180 -2.62 2.81 11.44
C SER A 180 -2.20 1.47 10.86
N PRO A 181 -2.33 1.28 9.53
CA PRO A 181 -1.90 0.03 8.91
C PRO A 181 -0.39 -0.22 9.03
N TYR A 182 0.38 0.78 9.40
CA TYR A 182 1.81 0.66 9.65
C TYR A 182 2.09 -0.07 10.96
N ASP A 183 1.36 0.26 12.03
CA ASP A 183 1.53 -0.35 13.37
C ASP A 183 0.79 -1.69 13.48
N ASP A 184 -0.36 -1.81 12.82
CA ASP A 184 -1.21 -3.01 12.86
C ASP A 184 -0.59 -4.21 12.13
N HIS A 185 0.52 -4.01 11.40
CA HIS A 185 1.18 -5.06 10.61
C HIS A 185 2.11 -5.99 11.37
N ASN A 186 2.21 -5.86 12.69
CA ASN A 186 3.18 -6.63 13.47
C ASN A 186 2.88 -8.13 13.59
N ILE A 187 1.79 -8.66 13.03
CA ILE A 187 1.40 -10.05 13.20
C ILE A 187 0.79 -10.66 11.92
N HIS A 188 1.44 -10.54 10.78
CA HIS A 188 1.18 -11.51 9.72
C HIS A 188 2.36 -12.48 9.65
N PRO A 189 2.14 -13.77 10.01
CA PRO A 189 3.13 -14.77 9.68
C PRO A 189 3.35 -14.70 8.17
N VAL A 190 4.59 -14.50 7.78
CA VAL A 190 4.99 -14.49 6.38
C VAL A 190 4.54 -15.82 5.81
N SER A 191 3.52 -15.81 4.94
CA SER A 191 3.02 -17.01 4.31
C SER A 191 4.18 -17.79 3.71
N PRO A 192 4.34 -19.07 4.06
CA PRO A 192 5.32 -19.92 3.41
C PRO A 192 4.76 -20.29 2.03
N LEU A 193 5.17 -19.59 0.99
CA LEU A 193 5.06 -20.04 -0.41
C LEU A 193 6.22 -19.49 -1.19
#